data_79b696e38f7a7337ef1ce40c41415390
#
_entry.id   79b696e38f7a7337ef1ce40c41415390
#
_cell.length_a   1.000
_cell.length_b   1.000
_cell.length_c   1.000
_cell.angle_alpha   90.00
_cell.angle_beta   90.00
_cell.angle_gamma   90.00
#
_symmetry.space_group_name_H-M   'P 1'
#
loop_
_entity.id
_entity.type
_entity.pdbx_description
1 polymer ?
#
loop_
_entity_poly.entity_id
_entity_poly.type
_entity_poly.pdbx_seq_one_letter_code
_entity_poly.pdbx_strand_id
1 'polypeptide(L)'
;MEKRYIDALTEICGATSVLYEMSDIERYLYDETEEYVRPKACEDCIVVRPGTYEEVSEILKWANKELVPVIPRGGGTGACGAAIPTEPSVIMSMERFRKIVEVDETNMMITCQTGVTLASLNEYLAKNVHALYFPCHPG
;
A
#
# COMPACT_ATOMS: atom_id res chain seq x y z
N MET A 1 -7.32 13.60 -11.98
CA MET A 1 -7.37 14.34 -10.67
C MET A 1 -6.91 15.78 -10.85
N GLU A 2 -7.41 16.72 -10.03
CA GLU A 2 -7.06 18.14 -10.13
C GLU A 2 -5.59 18.38 -9.71
N LYS A 3 -4.93 19.32 -10.40
CA LYS A 3 -3.54 19.69 -10.09
C LYS A 3 -3.34 20.12 -8.63
N ARG A 4 -4.32 20.82 -8.05
CA ARG A 4 -4.26 21.26 -6.64
C ARG A 4 -4.14 20.09 -5.65
N TYR A 5 -4.67 18.90 -5.99
CA TYR A 5 -4.55 17.69 -5.17
C TYR A 5 -3.13 17.12 -5.23
N ILE A 6 -2.53 17.14 -6.43
CA ILE A 6 -1.12 16.73 -6.61
C ILE A 6 -0.21 17.64 -5.80
N ASP A 7 -0.42 18.97 -5.87
CA ASP A 7 0.37 19.95 -5.13
C ASP A 7 0.25 19.75 -3.62
N ALA A 8 -0.97 19.60 -3.10
CA ALA A 8 -1.22 19.38 -1.67
C ALA A 8 -0.60 18.05 -1.16
N LEU A 9 -0.76 16.96 -1.89
CA LEU A 9 -0.18 15.67 -1.52
C LEU A 9 1.36 15.68 -1.62
N THR A 10 1.90 16.47 -2.54
CA THR A 10 3.34 16.69 -2.67
C THR A 10 3.92 17.46 -1.48
N GLU A 11 3.19 18.42 -0.94
CA GLU A 11 3.58 19.11 0.30
C GLU A 11 3.63 18.17 1.50
N ILE A 12 2.73 17.17 1.57
CA ILE A 12 2.67 16.21 2.67
C ILE A 12 3.79 15.18 2.60
N CYS A 13 3.99 14.51 1.47
CA CYS A 13 4.88 13.33 1.38
C CYS A 13 6.06 13.48 0.40
N GLY A 14 6.23 14.66 -0.19
CA GLY A 14 7.32 14.97 -1.12
C GLY A 14 7.06 14.49 -2.55
N ALA A 15 7.63 15.22 -3.52
CA ALA A 15 7.38 15.01 -4.96
C ALA A 15 7.73 13.59 -5.45
N THR A 16 8.77 12.96 -4.90
CA THR A 16 9.16 11.59 -5.29
C THR A 16 8.21 10.51 -4.78
N SER A 17 7.31 10.87 -3.87
CA SER A 17 6.33 9.96 -3.26
C SER A 17 4.92 10.11 -3.82
N VAL A 18 4.70 11.03 -4.75
CA VAL A 18 3.41 11.27 -5.41
C VAL A 18 3.53 10.95 -6.89
N LEU A 19 2.75 9.98 -7.36
CA LEU A 19 2.76 9.50 -8.75
C LEU A 19 1.39 9.78 -9.36
N TYR A 20 1.34 10.28 -10.57
CA TYR A 20 0.10 10.63 -11.27
C TYR A 20 0.18 10.42 -12.79
N GLU A 21 1.39 10.18 -13.33
CA GLU A 21 1.53 9.80 -14.73
C GLU A 21 1.13 8.34 -14.91
N MET A 22 0.42 8.02 -16.01
CA MET A 22 -0.09 6.68 -16.26
C MET A 22 1.01 5.61 -16.21
N SER A 23 2.17 5.89 -16.79
CA SER A 23 3.34 5.00 -16.77
C SER A 23 3.79 4.58 -15.36
N ASP A 24 3.53 5.43 -14.37
CA ASP A 24 3.95 5.21 -12.99
C ASP A 24 2.86 4.58 -12.14
N ILE A 25 1.57 4.88 -12.44
CA ILE A 25 0.43 4.41 -11.64
C ILE A 25 -0.17 3.10 -12.13
N GLU A 26 0.06 2.70 -13.38
CA GLU A 26 -0.56 1.52 -14.01
C GLU A 26 -0.44 0.26 -13.13
N ARG A 27 0.72 0.01 -12.54
CA ARG A 27 0.98 -1.15 -11.66
C ARG A 27 0.19 -1.13 -10.34
N TYR A 28 -0.43 -0.01 -9.98
CA TYR A 28 -1.22 0.13 -8.75
C TYR A 28 -2.73 0.00 -9.01
N LEU A 29 -3.16 -0.03 -10.27
CA LEU A 29 -4.58 0.02 -10.62
C LEU A 29 -5.30 -1.31 -10.44
N TYR A 30 -4.57 -2.43 -10.43
CA TYR A 30 -5.16 -3.76 -10.30
C TYR A 30 -4.49 -4.56 -9.19
N ASP A 31 -5.25 -5.46 -8.58
CA ASP A 31 -4.78 -6.50 -7.66
C ASP A 31 -4.82 -7.88 -8.35
N GLU A 32 -4.71 -8.98 -7.60
CA GLU A 32 -4.73 -10.36 -8.12
C GLU A 32 -6.15 -10.88 -8.42
N THR A 33 -7.15 -10.01 -8.42
CA THR A 33 -8.52 -10.40 -8.79
C THR A 33 -8.57 -10.83 -10.26
N GLU A 34 -9.16 -11.98 -10.50
CA GLU A 34 -9.30 -12.58 -11.82
C GLU A 34 -9.94 -11.60 -12.83
N GLU A 35 -9.38 -11.53 -14.03
CA GLU A 35 -9.76 -10.53 -15.04
C GLU A 35 -11.24 -10.53 -15.39
N TYR A 36 -11.86 -11.70 -15.44
CA TYR A 36 -13.28 -11.85 -15.82
C TYR A 36 -14.29 -11.39 -14.76
N VAL A 37 -13.85 -11.17 -13.50
CA VAL A 37 -14.70 -10.68 -12.40
C VAL A 37 -14.27 -9.34 -11.84
N ARG A 38 -13.04 -8.90 -12.14
CA ARG A 38 -12.54 -7.63 -11.59
C ARG A 38 -13.25 -6.42 -12.21
N PRO A 39 -13.53 -5.38 -11.44
CA PRO A 39 -14.02 -4.13 -12.00
C PRO A 39 -12.96 -3.48 -12.89
N LYS A 40 -13.40 -2.66 -13.85
CA LYS A 40 -12.49 -1.80 -14.60
C LYS A 40 -11.94 -0.72 -13.67
N ALA A 41 -10.62 -0.60 -13.59
CA ALA A 41 -9.98 0.43 -12.79
C ALA A 41 -10.25 1.83 -13.36
N CYS A 42 -10.43 2.80 -12.47
CA CYS A 42 -10.40 4.22 -12.81
C CYS A 42 -8.94 4.65 -12.94
N GLU A 43 -8.59 5.22 -14.08
CA GLU A 43 -7.25 5.69 -14.39
C GLU A 43 -6.96 7.10 -13.85
N ASP A 44 -8.01 7.85 -13.46
CA ASP A 44 -7.89 9.20 -12.89
C ASP A 44 -7.57 9.12 -11.39
N CYS A 45 -6.39 8.59 -11.06
CA CYS A 45 -5.93 8.38 -9.69
C CYS A 45 -4.58 9.06 -9.42
N ILE A 46 -4.32 9.30 -8.14
CA ILE A 46 -3.00 9.70 -7.63
C ILE A 46 -2.53 8.60 -6.69
N VAL A 47 -1.30 8.14 -6.87
CA VAL A 47 -0.66 7.21 -5.93
C VAL A 47 0.23 8.00 -4.99
N VAL A 48 0.05 7.78 -3.68
CA VAL A 48 0.91 8.34 -2.64
C VAL A 48 1.65 7.22 -1.91
N ARG A 49 2.91 7.45 -1.57
CA ARG A 49 3.78 6.48 -0.90
C ARG A 49 4.31 7.08 0.41
N PRO A 50 3.47 7.21 1.44
CA PRO A 50 3.91 7.77 2.72
C PRO A 50 5.03 6.92 3.34
N GLY A 51 5.95 7.57 4.06
CA GLY A 51 7.06 6.92 4.76
C GLY A 51 6.96 7.01 6.27
N THR A 52 6.02 7.84 6.79
CA THR A 52 5.79 8.02 8.23
C THR A 52 4.31 7.93 8.57
N TYR A 53 3.99 7.69 9.83
CA TYR A 53 2.61 7.66 10.32
C TYR A 53 1.97 9.05 10.30
N GLU A 54 2.78 10.10 10.45
CA GLU A 54 2.37 11.49 10.35
C GLU A 54 1.90 11.81 8.93
N GLU A 55 2.67 11.41 7.91
CA GLU A 55 2.27 11.56 6.50
C GLU A 55 0.94 10.84 6.20
N VAL A 56 0.76 9.61 6.71
CA VAL A 56 -0.52 8.87 6.59
C VAL A 56 -1.66 9.66 7.21
N SER A 57 -1.46 10.18 8.42
CA SER A 57 -2.48 10.98 9.12
C SER A 57 -2.85 12.23 8.35
N GLU A 58 -1.87 12.97 7.83
CA GLU A 58 -2.13 14.20 7.07
C GLU A 58 -2.81 13.93 5.72
N ILE A 59 -2.43 12.85 5.02
CA ILE A 59 -3.13 12.41 3.79
C ILE A 59 -4.60 12.12 4.08
N LEU A 60 -4.90 11.38 5.17
CA LEU A 60 -6.27 11.04 5.52
C LEU A 60 -7.09 12.26 5.97
N LYS A 61 -6.51 13.20 6.70
CA LYS A 61 -7.15 14.47 7.06
C LYS A 61 -7.49 15.30 5.82
N TRP A 62 -6.51 15.40 4.89
CA TRP A 62 -6.70 16.09 3.63
C TRP A 62 -7.82 15.43 2.80
N ALA A 63 -7.76 14.11 2.64
CA ALA A 63 -8.74 13.36 1.87
C ALA A 63 -10.15 13.48 2.43
N ASN A 64 -10.30 13.44 3.77
CA ASN A 64 -11.57 13.67 4.43
C ASN A 64 -12.12 15.08 4.22
N LYS A 65 -11.25 16.10 4.21
CA LYS A 65 -11.64 17.48 3.95
C LYS A 65 -12.09 17.69 2.49
N GLU A 66 -11.36 17.12 1.54
CA GLU A 66 -11.63 17.25 0.11
C GLU A 66 -12.68 16.23 -0.40
N LEU A 67 -13.16 15.32 0.47
CA LEU A 67 -14.08 14.23 0.15
C LEU A 67 -13.56 13.31 -0.96
N VAL A 68 -12.26 13.05 -0.97
CA VAL A 68 -11.58 12.19 -1.95
C VAL A 68 -11.43 10.79 -1.36
N PRO A 69 -11.90 9.73 -2.05
CA PRO A 69 -11.71 8.35 -1.61
C PRO A 69 -10.23 7.98 -1.50
N VAL A 70 -9.88 7.21 -0.46
CA VAL A 70 -8.52 6.68 -0.28
C VAL A 70 -8.57 5.16 -0.30
N ILE A 71 -7.75 4.54 -1.14
CA ILE A 71 -7.63 3.09 -1.28
C ILE A 71 -6.27 2.67 -0.69
N PRO A 72 -6.25 2.05 0.49
CA PRO A 72 -5.00 1.53 1.04
C PRO A 72 -4.53 0.31 0.25
N ARG A 73 -3.24 0.27 -0.08
CA ARG A 73 -2.62 -0.81 -0.82
C ARG A 73 -1.36 -1.31 -0.12
N GLY A 74 -1.34 -2.58 0.25
CA GLY A 74 -0.15 -3.31 0.67
C GLY A 74 0.62 -3.84 -0.54
N GLY A 75 0.77 -5.16 -0.66
CA GLY A 75 1.38 -5.81 -1.82
C GLY A 75 0.53 -5.85 -3.08
N GLY A 76 -0.78 -5.57 -2.99
CA GLY A 76 -1.71 -5.69 -4.11
C GLY A 76 -2.07 -7.13 -4.47
N THR A 77 -1.87 -8.07 -3.55
CA THR A 77 -2.12 -9.51 -3.74
C THR A 77 -3.53 -9.95 -3.33
N GLY A 78 -4.44 -9.01 -3.11
CA GLY A 78 -5.85 -9.31 -2.85
C GLY A 78 -6.56 -9.86 -4.08
N ALA A 79 -7.49 -10.82 -3.89
CA ALA A 79 -8.23 -11.45 -4.97
C ALA A 79 -9.73 -11.07 -4.98
N CYS A 80 -10.09 -9.95 -4.34
CA CYS A 80 -11.47 -9.48 -4.19
C CYS A 80 -11.70 -8.05 -4.68
N GLY A 81 -10.76 -7.46 -5.42
CA GLY A 81 -10.88 -6.12 -6.00
C GLY A 81 -10.76 -4.96 -5.00
N ALA A 82 -10.38 -5.22 -3.75
CA ALA A 82 -10.34 -4.19 -2.71
C ALA A 82 -9.28 -3.10 -2.95
N ALA A 83 -8.25 -3.38 -3.75
CA ALA A 83 -7.21 -2.42 -4.09
C ALA A 83 -7.40 -1.80 -5.49
N ILE A 84 -8.53 -2.06 -6.16
CA ILE A 84 -8.84 -1.54 -7.49
C ILE A 84 -9.68 -0.26 -7.34
N PRO A 85 -9.20 0.91 -7.79
CA PRO A 85 -10.00 2.12 -7.79
C PRO A 85 -11.15 2.02 -8.81
N THR A 86 -12.38 2.29 -8.40
CA THR A 86 -13.54 2.32 -9.28
C THR A 86 -14.03 3.73 -9.60
N GLU A 87 -13.47 4.72 -8.94
CA GLU A 87 -13.72 6.16 -9.12
C GLU A 87 -12.44 6.95 -8.87
N PRO A 88 -12.37 8.25 -9.24
CA PRO A 88 -11.21 9.09 -8.96
C PRO A 88 -10.83 9.06 -7.49
N SER A 89 -9.61 8.58 -7.19
CA SER A 89 -9.20 8.20 -5.83
C SER A 89 -7.71 8.46 -5.61
N VAL A 90 -7.32 8.50 -4.35
CA VAL A 90 -5.93 8.40 -3.94
C VAL A 90 -5.63 6.96 -3.53
N ILE A 91 -4.69 6.32 -4.23
CA ILE A 91 -4.15 5.00 -3.84
C ILE A 91 -3.00 5.23 -2.88
N MET A 92 -3.14 4.81 -1.63
CA MET A 92 -2.13 4.96 -0.60
C MET A 92 -1.30 3.68 -0.49
N SER A 93 -0.16 3.64 -1.18
CA SER A 93 0.75 2.49 -1.15
C SER A 93 1.61 2.50 0.10
N MET A 94 1.52 1.41 0.85
CA MET A 94 2.26 1.21 2.10
C MET A 94 3.65 0.58 1.87
N GLU A 95 4.14 0.55 0.64
CA GLU A 95 5.40 -0.13 0.26
C GLU A 95 6.66 0.37 0.98
N ARG A 96 6.62 1.56 1.61
CA ARG A 96 7.72 2.11 2.42
C ARG A 96 7.68 1.66 3.88
N PHE A 97 6.57 1.10 4.35
CA PHE A 97 6.39 0.58 5.71
C PHE A 97 6.88 -0.88 5.80
N ARG A 98 8.21 -1.08 5.90
CA ARG A 98 8.85 -2.40 5.79
C ARG A 98 9.53 -2.89 7.08
N LYS A 99 9.21 -2.29 8.21
CA LYS A 99 9.86 -2.65 9.48
C LYS A 99 9.19 -3.87 10.13
N ILE A 100 9.99 -4.83 10.54
CA ILE A 100 9.60 -5.85 11.51
C ILE A 100 9.81 -5.23 12.89
N VAL A 101 8.74 -5.15 13.67
CA VAL A 101 8.70 -4.42 14.94
C VAL A 101 9.10 -5.34 16.09
N GLU A 102 8.53 -6.54 16.12
CA GLU A 102 8.71 -7.49 17.22
C GLU A 102 8.52 -8.92 16.72
N VAL A 103 9.26 -9.85 17.30
CA VAL A 103 9.06 -11.30 17.17
C VAL A 103 8.91 -11.90 18.55
N ASP A 104 7.75 -12.47 18.84
CA ASP A 104 7.47 -13.24 20.05
C ASP A 104 7.57 -14.74 19.73
N GLU A 105 8.73 -15.32 19.98
CA GLU A 105 9.00 -16.73 19.70
C GLU A 105 8.17 -17.65 20.60
N THR A 106 7.84 -17.23 21.82
CA THR A 106 7.06 -18.03 22.78
C THR A 106 5.62 -18.22 22.31
N ASN A 107 5.01 -17.15 21.80
CA ASN A 107 3.64 -17.17 21.32
C ASN A 107 3.56 -17.36 19.78
N MET A 108 4.71 -17.52 19.11
CA MET A 108 4.80 -17.65 17.65
C MET A 108 4.10 -16.49 16.91
N MET A 109 4.31 -15.27 17.40
CA MET A 109 3.71 -14.06 16.81
C MET A 109 4.78 -13.11 16.27
N ILE A 110 4.42 -12.36 15.23
CA ILE A 110 5.26 -11.32 14.67
C ILE A 110 4.44 -10.06 14.44
N THR A 111 4.97 -8.93 14.90
CA THR A 111 4.41 -7.61 14.64
C THR A 111 5.26 -6.92 13.57
N CYS A 112 4.65 -6.56 12.46
CA CYS A 112 5.33 -5.89 11.36
C CYS A 112 4.48 -4.78 10.75
N GLN A 113 5.12 -3.88 10.01
CA GLN A 113 4.46 -2.85 9.25
C GLN A 113 3.80 -3.43 7.98
N THR A 114 2.79 -2.74 7.47
CA THR A 114 1.87 -3.21 6.43
C THR A 114 2.47 -3.38 5.02
N GLY A 115 3.67 -2.90 4.79
CA GLY A 115 4.42 -3.09 3.53
C GLY A 115 5.46 -4.21 3.59
N VAL A 116 5.51 -4.98 4.70
CA VAL A 116 6.35 -6.18 4.78
C VAL A 116 5.75 -7.26 3.90
N THR A 117 6.54 -7.81 2.98
CA THR A 117 6.13 -8.93 2.13
C THR A 117 6.40 -10.27 2.80
N LEU A 118 5.67 -11.33 2.42
CA LEU A 118 5.92 -12.68 2.94
C LEU A 118 7.34 -13.17 2.65
N ALA A 119 7.88 -12.81 1.49
CA ALA A 119 9.26 -13.13 1.14
C ALA A 119 10.25 -12.48 2.11
N SER A 120 10.11 -11.17 2.38
CA SER A 120 10.99 -10.45 3.33
C SER A 120 10.81 -10.92 4.77
N LEU A 121 9.58 -11.30 5.14
CA LEU A 121 9.28 -11.89 6.44
C LEU A 121 10.01 -13.23 6.64
N ASN A 122 9.88 -14.16 5.69
CA ASN A 122 10.52 -15.46 5.77
C ASN A 122 12.05 -15.35 5.70
N GLU A 123 12.59 -14.41 4.90
CA GLU A 123 14.03 -14.12 4.88
C GLU A 123 14.53 -13.61 6.25
N TYR A 124 13.75 -12.72 6.88
CA TYR A 124 14.08 -12.22 8.22
C TYR A 124 14.06 -13.35 9.26
N LEU A 125 13.01 -14.19 9.25
CA LEU A 125 12.89 -15.33 10.19
C LEU A 125 14.04 -16.32 9.99
N ALA A 126 14.37 -16.68 8.77
CA ALA A 126 15.48 -17.58 8.47
C ALA A 126 16.84 -17.07 8.97
N LYS A 127 17.04 -15.75 8.96
CA LYS A 127 18.29 -15.12 9.42
C LYS A 127 18.36 -14.93 10.94
N ASN A 128 17.23 -14.67 11.61
CA ASN A 128 17.22 -14.20 12.99
C ASN A 128 16.51 -15.15 13.96
N VAL A 129 15.62 -16.04 13.47
CA VAL A 129 14.80 -16.92 14.30
C VAL A 129 14.70 -18.30 13.63
N HIS A 130 15.73 -19.11 13.75
CA HIS A 130 15.90 -20.36 13.00
C HIS A 130 14.82 -21.43 13.21
N ALA A 131 13.99 -21.29 14.24
CA ALA A 131 12.95 -22.27 14.57
C ALA A 131 11.55 -21.93 14.00
N LEU A 132 11.37 -20.72 13.43
CA LEU A 132 10.07 -20.26 12.98
C LEU A 132 10.07 -19.92 11.48
N TYR A 133 8.96 -20.22 10.84
CA TYR A 133 8.69 -19.77 9.47
C TYR A 133 7.20 -19.45 9.32
N PHE A 134 6.85 -18.59 8.38
CA PHE A 134 5.46 -18.32 8.05
C PHE A 134 5.02 -19.30 6.94
N PRO A 135 4.03 -20.18 7.19
CA PRO A 135 3.75 -21.33 6.31
C PRO A 135 2.93 -20.98 5.07
N CYS A 136 2.49 -19.72 4.93
CA CYS A 136 1.70 -19.32 3.79
C CYS A 136 2.57 -19.19 2.55
N HIS A 137 2.27 -19.92 1.48
CA HIS A 137 2.87 -19.69 0.19
C HIS A 137 2.29 -18.39 -0.40
N PRO A 138 3.11 -17.44 -0.84
CA PRO A 138 2.63 -16.42 -1.76
C PRO A 138 2.13 -17.15 -3.01
N GLY A 139 0.90 -16.91 -3.40
CA GLY A 139 0.34 -17.46 -4.63
C GLY A 139 1.12 -17.02 -5.84
#